data_892531159a4c2d25e217d99879c48ffe
#
_entry.id   892531159a4c2d25e217d99879c48ffe
#
_cell.length_a   1.000
_cell.length_b   1.000
_cell.length_c   1.000
_cell.angle_alpha   90.00
_cell.angle_beta   90.00
_cell.angle_gamma   90.00
#
_symmetry.space_group_name_H-M   'P 1'
#
loop_
_entity.id
_entity.type
_entity.pdbx_description
1 polymer ?
#
loop_
_entity_poly.entity_id
_entity_poly.type
_entity_poly.pdbx_seq_one_letter_code
_entity_poly.pdbx_strand_id
1 'polypeptide(L)'
;MQRLILNLVATACLCLMTYGSSWAAGTVSVWVALSESGGAHAETAQALRAELERAPAARIDWQVAHWSHFTSSKPEPQWVVAIGATAQRAMQELFADDATPPPLLSLLVPRFAFERIADSGRLRAGTLTAVFLDQPPVRQLDLIRLALPEARNLGMLVGAESRAHVIAFDKAAKERGIKLVTAQVEAELLFATLQAMLPEVDALLAVPDPAIFNSNTAANILMAAYRNQVPLVGFSPAYVKAGALLAVYSTPVQIGTRGGELLRQGLAGRNLPPPQWPGDFVVSVNQDVARSLGFVLNGPQLGEQLRQKERQ
;
A
#
# COMPACT_ATOMS: atom_id res chain seq x y z
N MET A 1 -39.21 -57.51 -28.88
CA MET A 1 -39.63 -56.11 -28.84
C MET A 1 -39.24 -55.42 -27.50
N GLN A 2 -39.53 -55.98 -26.34
CA GLN A 2 -39.19 -55.33 -25.04
C GLN A 2 -37.72 -55.01 -24.81
N ARG A 3 -36.76 -55.82 -25.25
CA ARG A 3 -35.32 -55.59 -25.11
C ARG A 3 -34.78 -54.45 -26.02
N LEU A 4 -35.43 -54.23 -27.17
CA LEU A 4 -35.05 -53.14 -28.10
C LEU A 4 -35.48 -51.78 -27.57
N ILE A 5 -36.62 -51.66 -26.90
CA ILE A 5 -37.16 -50.45 -26.32
C ILE A 5 -36.34 -50.04 -25.07
N LEU A 6 -35.89 -51.05 -24.28
CA LEU A 6 -35.06 -50.77 -23.09
C LEU A 6 -33.66 -50.20 -23.42
N ASN A 7 -33.07 -50.69 -24.54
CA ASN A 7 -31.77 -50.16 -24.99
C ASN A 7 -31.91 -48.74 -25.63
N LEU A 8 -33.01 -48.42 -26.27
CA LEU A 8 -33.25 -47.08 -26.83
C LEU A 8 -33.46 -46.02 -25.75
N VAL A 9 -34.11 -46.38 -24.65
CA VAL A 9 -34.32 -45.46 -23.50
C VAL A 9 -33.02 -45.29 -22.72
N ALA A 10 -32.21 -46.31 -22.55
CA ALA A 10 -30.90 -46.20 -21.90
C ALA A 10 -29.91 -45.32 -22.68
N THR A 11 -29.91 -45.39 -24.02
CA THR A 11 -29.07 -44.58 -24.88
C THR A 11 -29.54 -43.11 -24.91
N ALA A 12 -30.83 -42.86 -24.85
CA ALA A 12 -31.39 -41.48 -24.81
C ALA A 12 -31.11 -40.82 -23.44
N CYS A 13 -31.15 -41.55 -22.32
CA CYS A 13 -30.75 -41.02 -20.99
C CYS A 13 -29.28 -40.73 -20.89
N LEU A 14 -28.41 -41.48 -21.55
CA LEU A 14 -26.95 -41.26 -21.52
C LEU A 14 -26.53 -40.05 -22.34
N CYS A 15 -27.27 -39.68 -23.40
CA CYS A 15 -27.03 -38.49 -24.20
C CYS A 15 -27.53 -37.17 -23.54
N LEU A 16 -28.41 -37.25 -22.55
CA LEU A 16 -28.94 -36.09 -21.83
C LEU A 16 -28.04 -35.66 -20.64
N MET A 17 -27.05 -36.47 -20.23
CA MET A 17 -26.16 -36.12 -19.14
C MET A 17 -24.88 -35.36 -19.57
N THR A 18 -24.67 -35.13 -20.85
CA THR A 18 -23.50 -34.39 -21.37
C THR A 18 -23.74 -32.94 -21.74
N TYR A 19 -24.92 -32.38 -21.45
CA TYR A 19 -25.05 -30.92 -21.40
C TYR A 19 -24.43 -30.42 -20.10
N GLY A 20 -23.13 -30.58 -19.98
CA GLY A 20 -22.32 -29.82 -19.04
C GLY A 20 -22.67 -28.37 -19.28
N SER A 21 -23.30 -27.74 -18.30
CA SER A 21 -23.51 -26.30 -18.26
C SER A 21 -22.15 -25.66 -18.41
N SER A 22 -21.74 -25.37 -19.65
CA SER A 22 -20.70 -24.39 -19.91
C SER A 22 -21.25 -23.08 -19.36
N TRP A 23 -20.99 -22.85 -18.10
CA TRP A 23 -21.12 -21.52 -17.57
C TRP A 23 -20.17 -20.67 -18.42
N ALA A 24 -20.73 -19.94 -19.36
CA ALA A 24 -20.01 -18.87 -20.00
C ALA A 24 -19.61 -17.93 -18.86
N ALA A 25 -18.36 -18.05 -18.42
CA ALA A 25 -17.80 -17.17 -17.42
C ALA A 25 -17.99 -15.76 -17.99
N GLY A 26 -18.96 -15.02 -17.42
CA GLY A 26 -19.30 -13.68 -17.87
C GLY A 26 -18.03 -12.83 -17.86
N THR A 27 -17.87 -11.97 -18.84
CA THR A 27 -16.76 -11.01 -18.84
C THR A 27 -17.02 -9.98 -17.76
N VAL A 28 -16.07 -9.82 -16.82
CA VAL A 28 -16.14 -8.85 -15.74
C VAL A 28 -15.42 -7.58 -16.16
N SER A 29 -16.09 -6.44 -16.13
CA SER A 29 -15.49 -5.13 -16.42
C SER A 29 -14.75 -4.61 -15.18
N VAL A 30 -13.46 -4.29 -15.33
CA VAL A 30 -12.60 -3.76 -14.27
C VAL A 30 -11.92 -2.46 -14.74
N TRP A 31 -12.21 -1.38 -14.05
CA TRP A 31 -11.50 -0.12 -14.25
C TRP A 31 -10.29 -0.02 -13.33
N VAL A 32 -9.13 0.34 -13.90
CA VAL A 32 -7.90 0.61 -13.16
C VAL A 32 -7.52 2.07 -13.39
N ALA A 33 -7.88 2.91 -12.44
CA ALA A 33 -7.62 4.33 -12.48
C ALA A 33 -6.26 4.64 -11.85
N LEU A 34 -5.38 5.31 -12.60
CA LEU A 34 -4.04 5.67 -12.18
C LEU A 34 -3.98 7.14 -11.79
N SER A 35 -3.35 7.49 -10.67
CA SER A 35 -3.04 8.87 -10.34
C SER A 35 -2.00 9.49 -11.28
N GLU A 36 -1.06 8.66 -11.77
CA GLU A 36 -0.04 9.01 -12.76
C GLU A 36 0.11 7.88 -13.78
N SER A 37 0.29 8.22 -15.05
CA SER A 37 0.30 7.24 -16.15
C SER A 37 1.59 6.39 -16.24
N GLY A 38 2.57 6.61 -15.37
CA GLY A 38 3.88 5.93 -15.44
C GLY A 38 4.42 5.54 -14.07
N GLY A 39 5.70 5.14 -14.04
CA GLY A 39 6.43 4.82 -12.82
C GLY A 39 5.77 3.76 -11.96
N ALA A 40 5.75 3.98 -10.65
CA ALA A 40 5.20 3.04 -9.66
C ALA A 40 3.73 2.68 -9.89
N HIS A 41 2.92 3.62 -10.41
CA HIS A 41 1.50 3.36 -10.70
C HIS A 41 1.30 2.35 -11.83
N ALA A 42 2.02 2.53 -12.94
CA ALA A 42 1.98 1.60 -14.07
C ALA A 42 2.54 0.21 -13.69
N GLU A 43 3.65 0.17 -12.94
CA GLU A 43 4.26 -1.07 -12.44
C GLU A 43 3.29 -1.85 -11.52
N THR A 44 2.58 -1.13 -10.63
CA THR A 44 1.56 -1.74 -9.76
C THR A 44 0.39 -2.31 -10.57
N ALA A 45 -0.09 -1.58 -11.60
CA ALA A 45 -1.16 -2.06 -12.47
C ALA A 45 -0.75 -3.31 -13.26
N GLN A 46 0.48 -3.35 -13.75
CA GLN A 46 1.04 -4.52 -14.45
C GLN A 46 1.14 -5.74 -13.53
N ALA A 47 1.64 -5.56 -12.29
CA ALA A 47 1.77 -6.63 -11.32
C ALA A 47 0.39 -7.18 -10.88
N LEU A 48 -0.58 -6.30 -10.65
CA LEU A 48 -1.96 -6.68 -10.37
C LEU A 48 -2.56 -7.53 -11.49
N ARG A 49 -2.39 -7.11 -12.73
CA ARG A 49 -2.88 -7.83 -13.91
C ARG A 49 -2.18 -9.19 -14.05
N ALA A 50 -0.86 -9.24 -13.94
CA ALA A 50 -0.08 -10.48 -14.02
C ALA A 50 -0.50 -11.49 -12.95
N GLU A 51 -0.82 -11.05 -11.72
CA GLU A 51 -1.30 -11.93 -10.66
C GLU A 51 -2.67 -12.54 -10.98
N LEU A 52 -3.56 -11.78 -11.58
CA LEU A 52 -4.88 -12.28 -11.99
C LEU A 52 -4.80 -13.23 -13.19
N GLU A 53 -3.89 -13.00 -14.12
CA GLU A 53 -3.65 -13.86 -15.28
C GLU A 53 -3.04 -15.22 -14.90
N ARG A 54 -2.35 -15.34 -13.76
CA ARG A 54 -1.81 -16.64 -13.25
C ARG A 54 -2.91 -17.65 -12.90
N ALA A 55 -4.03 -17.17 -12.35
CA ALA A 55 -5.16 -18.01 -11.98
C ALA A 55 -6.47 -17.24 -12.23
N PRO A 56 -6.94 -17.20 -13.48
CA PRO A 56 -8.09 -16.40 -13.85
C PRO A 56 -9.37 -16.99 -13.23
N ALA A 57 -10.05 -16.17 -12.41
CA ALA A 57 -11.36 -16.51 -11.86
C ALA A 57 -12.51 -16.21 -12.84
N ALA A 58 -12.27 -15.28 -13.80
CA ALA A 58 -13.22 -14.86 -14.83
C ALA A 58 -12.45 -14.28 -16.02
N ARG A 59 -13.13 -14.11 -17.15
CA ARG A 59 -12.60 -13.28 -18.23
C ARG A 59 -12.77 -11.82 -17.84
N ILE A 60 -11.68 -11.05 -17.85
CA ILE A 60 -11.67 -9.64 -17.41
C ILE A 60 -11.52 -8.73 -18.62
N ASP A 61 -12.43 -7.76 -18.72
CA ASP A 61 -12.32 -6.62 -19.62
C ASP A 61 -11.67 -5.47 -18.84
N TRP A 62 -10.41 -5.15 -19.20
CA TRP A 62 -9.57 -4.18 -18.51
C TRP A 62 -9.65 -2.82 -19.18
N GLN A 63 -9.97 -1.80 -18.39
CA GLN A 63 -9.72 -0.41 -18.76
C GLN A 63 -8.70 0.20 -17.82
N VAL A 64 -7.46 0.36 -18.30
CA VAL A 64 -6.35 0.96 -17.53
C VAL A 64 -6.04 2.32 -18.12
N ALA A 65 -6.25 3.39 -17.34
CA ALA A 65 -6.02 4.76 -17.78
C ALA A 65 -5.73 5.70 -16.62
N HIS A 66 -5.26 6.90 -16.93
CA HIS A 66 -5.24 8.00 -15.97
C HIS A 66 -6.67 8.30 -15.48
N TRP A 67 -6.84 8.60 -14.20
CA TRP A 67 -8.14 8.75 -13.54
C TRP A 67 -9.10 9.71 -14.28
N SER A 68 -8.57 10.76 -14.91
CA SER A 68 -9.37 11.77 -15.62
C SER A 68 -10.05 11.26 -16.90
N HIS A 69 -9.73 10.05 -17.36
CA HIS A 69 -10.40 9.43 -18.51
C HIS A 69 -11.68 8.68 -18.15
N PHE A 70 -11.92 8.45 -16.87
CA PHE A 70 -13.12 7.78 -16.41
C PHE A 70 -14.23 8.79 -16.15
N THR A 71 -15.41 8.47 -16.66
CA THR A 71 -16.62 9.29 -16.51
C THR A 71 -17.79 8.39 -16.17
N SER A 72 -18.89 8.95 -15.67
CA SER A 72 -20.13 8.21 -15.33
C SER A 72 -20.88 7.66 -16.55
N SER A 73 -20.24 7.58 -17.71
CA SER A 73 -20.82 6.99 -18.92
C SER A 73 -20.87 5.46 -18.81
N LYS A 74 -21.94 4.86 -19.30
CA LYS A 74 -22.12 3.40 -19.32
C LYS A 74 -21.32 2.76 -20.47
N PRO A 75 -20.85 1.51 -20.30
CA PRO A 75 -21.14 0.59 -19.21
C PRO A 75 -20.32 0.86 -17.93
N GLU A 76 -20.99 0.78 -16.79
CA GLU A 76 -20.38 0.90 -15.49
C GLU A 76 -19.46 -0.31 -15.20
N PRO A 77 -18.32 -0.12 -14.51
CA PRO A 77 -17.46 -1.21 -14.12
C PRO A 77 -18.11 -2.05 -13.01
N GLN A 78 -17.81 -3.33 -12.98
CA GLN A 78 -18.18 -4.20 -11.86
C GLN A 78 -17.18 -4.10 -10.71
N TRP A 79 -15.95 -3.62 -11.00
CA TRP A 79 -14.87 -3.41 -10.05
C TRP A 79 -14.07 -2.18 -10.42
N VAL A 80 -13.63 -1.45 -9.42
CA VAL A 80 -12.70 -0.33 -9.57
C VAL A 80 -11.44 -0.59 -8.76
N VAL A 81 -10.29 -0.40 -9.38
CA VAL A 81 -8.99 -0.35 -8.71
C VAL A 81 -8.44 1.06 -8.88
N ALA A 82 -8.22 1.75 -7.78
CA ALA A 82 -7.62 3.09 -7.76
C ALA A 82 -6.17 2.99 -7.29
N ILE A 83 -5.23 3.42 -8.13
CA ILE A 83 -3.80 3.38 -7.82
C ILE A 83 -3.30 4.81 -7.56
N GLY A 84 -3.02 5.11 -6.28
CA GLY A 84 -2.66 6.42 -5.77
C GLY A 84 -3.86 7.21 -5.22
N ALA A 85 -3.58 8.21 -4.36
CA ALA A 85 -4.60 8.95 -3.61
C ALA A 85 -5.53 9.79 -4.49
N THR A 86 -5.00 10.39 -5.58
CA THR A 86 -5.81 11.20 -6.51
C THR A 86 -6.82 10.33 -7.24
N ALA A 87 -6.40 9.15 -7.71
CA ALA A 87 -7.30 8.18 -8.35
C ALA A 87 -8.36 7.67 -7.38
N GLN A 88 -8.00 7.38 -6.12
CA GLN A 88 -8.96 6.97 -5.10
C GLN A 88 -10.04 8.04 -4.92
N ARG A 89 -9.65 9.30 -4.69
CA ARG A 89 -10.60 10.41 -4.52
C ARG A 89 -11.51 10.56 -5.72
N ALA A 90 -10.93 10.61 -6.92
CA ALA A 90 -11.70 10.79 -8.16
C ALA A 90 -12.74 9.67 -8.37
N MET A 91 -12.37 8.42 -8.10
CA MET A 91 -13.32 7.29 -8.23
C MET A 91 -14.40 7.32 -7.14
N GLN A 92 -14.09 7.72 -5.92
CA GLN A 92 -15.10 7.89 -4.88
C GLN A 92 -16.08 9.02 -5.20
N GLU A 93 -15.61 10.13 -5.76
CA GLU A 93 -16.44 11.24 -6.22
C GLU A 93 -17.31 10.82 -7.42
N LEU A 94 -16.75 10.07 -8.37
CA LEU A 94 -17.47 9.60 -9.56
C LEU A 94 -18.68 8.73 -9.23
N PHE A 95 -18.56 7.88 -8.21
CA PHE A 95 -19.62 6.94 -7.79
C PHE A 95 -20.35 7.38 -6.51
N ALA A 96 -20.19 8.64 -6.08
CA ALA A 96 -20.72 9.12 -4.79
C ALA A 96 -22.25 9.08 -4.70
N ASP A 97 -22.93 9.28 -5.82
CA ASP A 97 -24.39 9.34 -5.90
C ASP A 97 -25.02 8.01 -6.39
N ASP A 98 -24.20 6.99 -6.65
CA ASP A 98 -24.72 5.69 -7.07
C ASP A 98 -25.38 4.94 -5.92
N ALA A 99 -26.55 4.39 -6.17
CA ALA A 99 -27.27 3.58 -5.18
C ALA A 99 -26.52 2.27 -4.85
N THR A 100 -25.79 1.74 -5.82
CA THR A 100 -24.99 0.50 -5.72
C THR A 100 -23.63 0.70 -6.36
N PRO A 101 -22.71 1.47 -5.71
CA PRO A 101 -21.41 1.75 -6.28
C PRO A 101 -20.59 0.46 -6.42
N PRO A 102 -19.73 0.36 -7.45
CA PRO A 102 -18.85 -0.78 -7.60
C PRO A 102 -17.87 -0.88 -6.42
N PRO A 103 -17.47 -2.11 -6.01
CA PRO A 103 -16.41 -2.28 -5.05
C PRO A 103 -15.12 -1.60 -5.51
N LEU A 104 -14.45 -0.89 -4.58
CA LEU A 104 -13.25 -0.11 -4.85
C LEU A 104 -12.07 -0.65 -4.03
N LEU A 105 -11.00 -1.03 -4.73
CA LEU A 105 -9.72 -1.43 -4.16
C LEU A 105 -8.69 -0.30 -4.37
N SER A 106 -8.18 0.26 -3.29
CA SER A 106 -7.15 1.30 -3.33
C SER A 106 -5.75 0.71 -3.13
N LEU A 107 -4.80 1.07 -4.00
CA LEU A 107 -3.40 0.63 -3.96
C LEU A 107 -2.48 1.86 -4.00
N LEU A 108 -1.25 1.75 -3.46
CA LEU A 108 -0.27 2.84 -3.38
C LEU A 108 -0.80 4.12 -2.72
N VAL A 109 -1.67 3.99 -1.74
CA VAL A 109 -2.19 5.12 -0.97
C VAL A 109 -1.69 5.01 0.46
N PRO A 110 -1.05 6.04 1.03
CA PRO A 110 -0.71 6.07 2.44
C PRO A 110 -1.98 5.96 3.30
N ARG A 111 -1.88 5.27 4.42
CA ARG A 111 -3.03 5.01 5.29
C ARG A 111 -3.79 6.29 5.66
N PHE A 112 -3.08 7.34 6.09
CA PHE A 112 -3.72 8.61 6.47
C PHE A 112 -4.50 9.25 5.31
N ALA A 113 -3.94 9.20 4.09
CA ALA A 113 -4.61 9.73 2.90
C ALA A 113 -5.84 8.89 2.55
N PHE A 114 -5.72 7.56 2.67
CA PHE A 114 -6.84 6.65 2.46
C PHE A 114 -7.99 6.93 3.44
N GLU A 115 -7.70 7.02 4.75
CA GLU A 115 -8.70 7.26 5.80
C GLU A 115 -9.41 8.61 5.58
N ARG A 116 -8.66 9.68 5.35
CA ARG A 116 -9.23 11.01 5.07
C ARG A 116 -10.13 11.02 3.83
N ILE A 117 -9.72 10.35 2.75
CA ILE A 117 -10.52 10.26 1.52
C ILE A 117 -11.77 9.40 1.78
N ALA A 118 -11.62 8.29 2.50
CA ALA A 118 -12.74 7.42 2.86
C ALA A 118 -13.78 8.13 3.72
N ASP A 119 -13.34 8.92 4.72
CA ASP A 119 -14.22 9.67 5.61
C ASP A 119 -14.96 10.82 4.90
N SER A 120 -14.34 11.41 3.86
CA SER A 120 -14.97 12.45 3.04
C SER A 120 -15.93 11.90 1.98
N GLY A 121 -15.80 10.60 1.66
CA GLY A 121 -16.61 9.91 0.64
C GLY A 121 -17.92 9.36 1.17
N ARG A 122 -18.88 9.12 0.25
CA ARG A 122 -20.19 8.55 0.56
C ARG A 122 -20.27 7.04 0.33
N LEU A 123 -19.13 6.38 0.06
CA LEU A 123 -19.13 4.94 -0.18
C LEU A 123 -19.45 4.17 1.10
N ARG A 124 -20.30 3.16 0.96
CA ARG A 124 -20.74 2.33 2.10
C ARG A 124 -19.58 1.49 2.64
N ALA A 125 -19.58 1.26 3.95
CA ALA A 125 -18.69 0.29 4.57
C ALA A 125 -18.82 -1.09 3.89
N GLY A 126 -17.68 -1.74 3.61
CA GLY A 126 -17.64 -3.03 2.91
C GLY A 126 -17.52 -2.97 1.39
N THR A 127 -17.66 -1.78 0.76
CA THR A 127 -17.42 -1.59 -0.67
C THR A 127 -16.02 -1.01 -0.95
N LEU A 128 -15.27 -0.65 0.08
CA LEU A 128 -13.95 -0.02 -0.01
C LEU A 128 -12.92 -0.82 0.78
N THR A 129 -11.81 -1.16 0.13
CA THR A 129 -10.63 -1.75 0.78
C THR A 129 -9.34 -1.17 0.22
N ALA A 130 -8.22 -1.49 0.85
CA ALA A 130 -6.91 -1.01 0.40
C ALA A 130 -5.77 -1.98 0.75
N VAL A 131 -4.68 -1.88 -0.02
CA VAL A 131 -3.33 -2.24 0.42
C VAL A 131 -2.54 -0.93 0.51
N PHE A 132 -2.17 -0.55 1.74
CA PHE A 132 -1.50 0.72 1.99
C PHE A 132 -0.10 0.78 1.39
N LEU A 133 0.36 1.99 1.11
CA LEU A 133 1.74 2.24 0.67
C LEU A 133 2.73 2.14 1.84
N ASP A 134 2.35 2.69 2.98
CA ASP A 134 3.17 2.76 4.18
C ASP A 134 3.24 1.42 4.93
N GLN A 135 4.22 1.33 5.82
CA GLN A 135 4.46 0.16 6.65
C GLN A 135 3.83 0.33 8.04
N PRO A 136 3.40 -0.76 8.71
CA PRO A 136 2.88 -0.64 10.06
C PRO A 136 3.93 -0.06 11.02
N PRO A 137 3.54 0.78 11.99
CA PRO A 137 4.46 1.35 12.99
C PRO A 137 5.33 0.30 13.68
N VAL A 138 4.75 -0.84 14.03
CA VAL A 138 5.44 -1.98 14.66
C VAL A 138 6.65 -2.41 13.82
N ARG A 139 6.47 -2.62 12.51
CA ARG A 139 7.54 -3.02 11.57
C ARG A 139 8.65 -1.98 11.49
N GLN A 140 8.28 -0.71 11.42
CA GLN A 140 9.26 0.39 11.35
C GLN A 140 10.09 0.49 12.62
N LEU A 141 9.47 0.39 13.80
CA LEU A 141 10.16 0.42 15.09
C LEU A 141 11.01 -0.84 15.31
N ASP A 142 10.57 -2.01 14.86
CA ASP A 142 11.37 -3.23 14.91
C ASP A 142 12.62 -3.12 14.03
N LEU A 143 12.51 -2.55 12.84
CA LEU A 143 13.66 -2.27 11.98
C LEU A 143 14.64 -1.32 12.67
N ILE A 144 14.14 -0.25 13.30
CA ILE A 144 14.99 0.71 14.04
C ILE A 144 15.73 -0.01 15.17
N ARG A 145 15.06 -0.86 15.95
CA ARG A 145 15.73 -1.64 17.02
C ARG A 145 16.77 -2.61 16.50
N LEU A 146 16.57 -3.20 15.32
CA LEU A 146 17.55 -4.09 14.68
C LEU A 146 18.76 -3.32 14.13
N ALA A 147 18.53 -2.19 13.50
CA ALA A 147 19.58 -1.42 12.82
C ALA A 147 20.33 -0.47 13.76
N LEU A 148 19.64 0.10 14.74
CA LEU A 148 20.13 1.12 15.67
C LEU A 148 19.83 0.68 17.13
N PRO A 149 20.48 -0.38 17.64
CA PRO A 149 20.16 -0.96 18.95
C PRO A 149 20.37 0.00 20.12
N GLU A 150 21.24 0.99 19.98
CA GLU A 150 21.52 1.99 21.02
C GLU A 150 20.56 3.19 21.01
N ALA A 151 19.78 3.37 19.95
CA ALA A 151 18.83 4.48 19.87
C ALA A 151 17.75 4.38 20.95
N ARG A 152 17.59 5.44 21.74
CA ARG A 152 16.62 5.56 22.84
C ARG A 152 15.55 6.62 22.55
N ASN A 153 15.93 7.71 21.88
CA ASN A 153 15.06 8.82 21.54
C ASN A 153 14.87 8.86 20.01
N LEU A 154 13.64 8.66 19.56
CA LEU A 154 13.30 8.68 18.15
C LEU A 154 12.50 9.94 17.82
N GLY A 155 13.06 10.82 16.98
CA GLY A 155 12.37 12.00 16.50
C GLY A 155 11.36 11.68 15.40
N MET A 156 10.21 12.34 15.44
CA MET A 156 9.20 12.27 14.39
C MET A 156 8.57 13.65 14.20
N LEU A 157 8.75 14.23 13.02
CA LEU A 157 8.05 15.44 12.62
C LEU A 157 6.62 15.07 12.23
N VAL A 158 5.65 15.86 12.72
CA VAL A 158 4.22 15.58 12.61
C VAL A 158 3.50 16.75 11.97
N GLY A 159 2.93 16.53 10.80
CA GLY A 159 2.04 17.50 10.14
C GLY A 159 0.57 17.27 10.50
N ALA A 160 -0.29 18.03 9.85
CA ALA A 160 -1.74 17.91 10.06
C ALA A 160 -2.25 16.49 9.70
N GLU A 161 -1.68 15.88 8.65
CA GLU A 161 -2.11 14.59 8.14
C GLU A 161 -1.59 13.41 8.98
N SER A 162 -0.34 13.45 9.43
CA SER A 162 0.27 12.37 10.21
C SER A 162 -0.08 12.37 11.71
N ARG A 163 -0.72 13.44 12.20
CA ARG A 163 -1.06 13.62 13.64
C ARG A 163 -1.87 12.48 14.21
N ALA A 164 -2.88 12.00 13.50
CA ALA A 164 -3.76 10.93 13.96
C ALA A 164 -3.00 9.61 14.21
N HIS A 165 -1.86 9.41 13.56
CA HIS A 165 -1.08 8.18 13.64
C HIS A 165 -0.03 8.18 14.75
N VAL A 166 0.26 9.33 15.38
CA VAL A 166 1.26 9.46 16.47
C VAL A 166 1.01 8.46 17.59
N ILE A 167 -0.25 8.25 17.97
CA ILE A 167 -0.63 7.31 19.06
C ILE A 167 -0.15 5.89 18.75
N ALA A 168 -0.29 5.43 17.51
CA ALA A 168 0.14 4.10 17.10
C ALA A 168 1.67 3.97 17.11
N PHE A 169 2.39 5.02 16.68
CA PHE A 169 3.86 5.06 16.76
C PHE A 169 4.36 5.13 18.19
N ASP A 170 3.75 5.96 19.05
CA ASP A 170 4.13 6.08 20.46
C ASP A 170 3.93 4.75 21.21
N LYS A 171 2.81 4.08 21.00
CA LYS A 171 2.57 2.74 21.53
C LYS A 171 3.65 1.76 21.10
N ALA A 172 3.90 1.66 19.79
CA ALA A 172 4.89 0.75 19.24
C ALA A 172 6.32 1.07 19.72
N ALA A 173 6.66 2.35 19.92
CA ALA A 173 7.94 2.80 20.45
C ALA A 173 8.12 2.39 21.92
N LYS A 174 7.11 2.65 22.77
CA LYS A 174 7.10 2.28 24.20
C LYS A 174 7.29 0.79 24.42
N GLU A 175 6.62 -0.05 23.63
CA GLU A 175 6.75 -1.51 23.70
C GLU A 175 8.18 -1.99 23.37
N ARG A 176 8.98 -1.15 22.73
CA ARG A 176 10.37 -1.42 22.33
C ARG A 176 11.42 -0.67 23.15
N GLY A 177 11.00 0.01 24.21
CA GLY A 177 11.88 0.82 25.05
C GLY A 177 12.48 2.02 24.30
N ILE A 178 11.75 2.57 23.32
CA ILE A 178 12.10 3.79 22.58
C ILE A 178 11.16 4.91 23.05
N LYS A 179 11.74 6.08 23.36
CA LYS A 179 10.99 7.31 23.60
C LYS A 179 10.73 8.00 22.26
N LEU A 180 9.46 8.16 21.89
CA LEU A 180 9.09 8.95 20.73
C LEU A 180 9.07 10.43 21.09
N VAL A 181 9.90 11.23 20.41
CA VAL A 181 9.95 12.70 20.52
C VAL A 181 9.26 13.27 19.30
N THR A 182 8.06 13.82 19.48
CA THR A 182 7.28 14.38 18.38
C THR A 182 7.32 15.89 18.39
N ALA A 183 7.41 16.52 17.23
CA ALA A 183 7.22 17.94 17.06
C ALA A 183 6.22 18.21 15.96
N GLN A 184 5.18 18.98 16.28
CA GLN A 184 4.22 19.43 15.29
C GLN A 184 4.83 20.51 14.41
N VAL A 185 4.66 20.35 13.10
CA VAL A 185 5.26 21.23 12.10
C VAL A 185 4.19 22.02 11.38
N GLU A 186 4.36 23.34 11.39
CA GLU A 186 3.76 24.25 10.42
C GLU A 186 4.78 24.49 9.30
N ALA A 187 4.32 24.59 8.05
CA ALA A 187 5.21 24.58 6.88
C ALA A 187 6.33 25.63 6.97
N GLU A 188 6.02 26.81 7.48
CA GLU A 188 6.95 27.96 7.62
C GLU A 188 8.00 27.72 8.73
N LEU A 189 7.70 26.89 9.72
CA LEU A 189 8.55 26.62 10.88
C LEU A 189 9.30 25.27 10.78
N LEU A 190 9.15 24.55 9.67
CA LEU A 190 9.72 23.20 9.50
C LEU A 190 11.20 23.12 9.90
N PHE A 191 12.03 24.00 9.37
CA PHE A 191 13.47 23.92 9.61
C PHE A 191 13.87 24.38 11.01
N ALA A 192 13.18 25.35 11.59
CA ALA A 192 13.39 25.75 12.99
C ALA A 192 13.01 24.61 13.94
N THR A 193 11.88 23.97 13.71
CA THR A 193 11.40 22.81 14.47
C THR A 193 12.36 21.62 14.36
N LEU A 194 12.85 21.33 13.14
CA LEU A 194 13.83 20.28 12.90
C LEU A 194 15.15 20.56 13.66
N GLN A 195 15.68 21.78 13.56
CA GLN A 195 16.92 22.16 14.24
C GLN A 195 16.81 22.07 15.77
N ALA A 196 15.66 22.40 16.33
CA ALA A 196 15.43 22.25 17.76
C ALA A 196 15.31 20.77 18.19
N MET A 197 14.79 19.88 17.32
CA MET A 197 14.62 18.45 17.62
C MET A 197 15.92 17.67 17.51
N LEU A 198 16.76 17.96 16.51
CA LEU A 198 17.92 17.12 16.19
C LEU A 198 18.90 16.85 17.36
N PRO A 199 19.20 17.81 18.27
CA PRO A 199 20.05 17.56 19.43
C PRO A 199 19.44 16.61 20.48
N GLU A 200 18.13 16.39 20.45
CA GLU A 200 17.36 15.65 21.47
C GLU A 200 17.12 14.18 21.07
N VAL A 201 17.53 13.77 19.87
CA VAL A 201 17.16 12.48 19.29
C VAL A 201 18.36 11.71 18.76
N ASP A 202 18.28 10.38 18.85
CA ASP A 202 19.33 9.48 18.35
C ASP A 202 19.10 9.05 16.90
N ALA A 203 17.85 9.18 16.42
CA ALA A 203 17.46 8.93 15.04
C ALA A 203 16.20 9.73 14.68
N LEU A 204 15.98 10.00 13.40
CA LEU A 204 14.79 10.66 12.88
C LEU A 204 13.99 9.67 12.02
N LEU A 205 12.71 9.48 12.33
CA LEU A 205 11.78 8.69 11.53
C LEU A 205 10.97 9.59 10.61
N ALA A 206 11.12 9.40 9.31
CA ALA A 206 10.27 10.02 8.31
C ALA A 206 9.03 9.15 8.06
N VAL A 207 7.88 9.79 7.99
CA VAL A 207 6.60 9.19 7.57
C VAL A 207 6.10 9.89 6.31
N PRO A 208 5.29 9.26 5.45
CA PRO A 208 4.86 9.85 4.19
C PRO A 208 3.83 10.97 4.39
N ASP A 209 4.25 12.06 5.01
CA ASP A 209 3.47 13.31 5.17
C ASP A 209 3.94 14.33 4.12
N PRO A 210 3.14 14.64 3.07
CA PRO A 210 3.56 15.51 1.99
C PRO A 210 3.75 16.99 2.39
N ALA A 211 3.21 17.42 3.53
CA ALA A 211 3.47 18.75 4.05
C ALA A 211 4.90 18.91 4.60
N ILE A 212 5.51 17.79 5.02
CA ILE A 212 6.86 17.75 5.62
C ILE A 212 7.87 17.15 4.64
N PHE A 213 7.57 15.97 4.09
CA PHE A 213 8.50 15.17 3.29
C PHE A 213 8.10 15.19 1.80
N ASN A 214 8.52 16.22 1.09
CA ASN A 214 8.27 16.43 -0.34
C ASN A 214 9.56 16.78 -1.09
N SER A 215 9.48 16.99 -2.40
CA SER A 215 10.63 17.29 -3.26
C SER A 215 11.39 18.57 -2.86
N ASN A 216 10.71 19.55 -2.24
CA ASN A 216 11.30 20.85 -1.87
C ASN A 216 12.02 20.80 -0.51
N THR A 217 11.60 19.90 0.37
CA THR A 217 12.08 19.85 1.77
C THR A 217 13.03 18.69 2.04
N ALA A 218 12.85 17.57 1.33
CA ALA A 218 13.56 16.31 1.61
C ALA A 218 15.08 16.46 1.66
N ALA A 219 15.69 17.13 0.66
CA ALA A 219 17.14 17.32 0.60
C ALA A 219 17.68 18.09 1.81
N ASN A 220 16.97 19.14 2.23
CA ASN A 220 17.37 19.97 3.36
C ASN A 220 17.19 19.25 4.70
N ILE A 221 16.12 18.44 4.86
CA ILE A 221 15.90 17.62 6.06
C ILE A 221 17.01 16.58 6.17
N LEU A 222 17.31 15.84 5.10
CA LEU A 222 18.38 14.85 5.04
C LEU A 222 19.75 15.46 5.37
N MET A 223 20.05 16.62 4.78
CA MET A 223 21.31 17.34 5.03
C MET A 223 21.42 17.82 6.48
N ALA A 224 20.33 18.35 7.06
CA ALA A 224 20.31 18.80 8.45
C ALA A 224 20.51 17.61 9.41
N ALA A 225 19.83 16.51 9.22
CA ALA A 225 19.97 15.29 10.00
C ALA A 225 21.42 14.74 9.90
N TYR A 226 21.96 14.64 8.68
CA TYR A 226 23.33 14.16 8.44
C TYR A 226 24.40 15.03 9.13
N ARG A 227 24.29 16.37 9.03
CA ARG A 227 25.23 17.29 9.70
C ARG A 227 25.23 17.18 11.22
N ASN A 228 24.08 16.81 11.79
CA ASN A 228 23.95 16.57 13.22
C ASN A 228 24.25 15.11 13.62
N GLN A 229 24.75 14.29 12.68
CA GLN A 229 25.03 12.86 12.88
C GLN A 229 23.80 12.05 13.34
N VAL A 230 22.59 12.52 13.04
CA VAL A 230 21.33 11.85 13.34
C VAL A 230 20.91 11.04 12.11
N PRO A 231 20.94 9.69 12.18
CA PRO A 231 20.51 8.86 11.07
C PRO A 231 19.01 9.05 10.80
N LEU A 232 18.67 9.27 9.53
CA LEU A 232 17.26 9.35 9.11
C LEU A 232 16.79 8.00 8.57
N VAL A 233 15.71 7.49 9.13
CA VAL A 233 14.98 6.31 8.66
C VAL A 233 13.87 6.78 7.72
N GLY A 234 13.96 6.42 6.45
CA GLY A 234 13.01 6.81 5.41
C GLY A 234 11.87 5.81 5.24
N PHE A 235 10.96 6.13 4.32
CA PHE A 235 9.80 5.30 3.99
C PHE A 235 9.78 4.83 2.52
N SER A 236 10.83 5.12 1.74
CA SER A 236 10.89 4.74 0.32
C SER A 236 12.32 4.58 -0.19
N PRO A 237 12.54 3.85 -1.29
CA PRO A 237 13.86 3.72 -1.92
C PRO A 237 14.41 5.07 -2.39
N ALA A 238 13.55 6.01 -2.77
CA ALA A 238 13.97 7.35 -3.17
C ALA A 238 14.63 8.12 -2.01
N TYR A 239 14.10 7.99 -0.78
CA TYR A 239 14.71 8.58 0.41
C TYR A 239 16.08 7.97 0.73
N VAL A 240 16.23 6.65 0.60
CA VAL A 240 17.53 5.98 0.80
C VAL A 240 18.54 6.46 -0.23
N LYS A 241 18.13 6.57 -1.51
CA LYS A 241 18.99 7.12 -2.58
C LYS A 241 19.34 8.59 -2.34
N ALA A 242 18.44 9.37 -1.77
CA ALA A 242 18.66 10.78 -1.46
C ALA A 242 19.53 11.03 -0.21
N GLY A 243 19.79 10.01 0.64
CA GLY A 243 20.66 10.15 1.79
C GLY A 243 20.06 9.69 3.13
N ALA A 244 18.87 9.07 3.15
CA ALA A 244 18.40 8.38 4.35
C ALA A 244 19.28 7.16 4.63
N LEU A 245 19.50 6.84 5.92
CA LEU A 245 20.32 5.69 6.32
C LEU A 245 19.73 4.38 5.79
N LEU A 246 18.45 4.17 6.01
CA LEU A 246 17.71 2.98 5.61
C LEU A 246 16.22 3.27 5.48
N ALA A 247 15.50 2.34 4.86
CA ALA A 247 14.04 2.34 4.82
C ALA A 247 13.49 0.91 4.71
N VAL A 248 12.29 0.69 5.28
CA VAL A 248 11.43 -0.47 4.97
C VAL A 248 10.24 0.01 4.15
N TYR A 249 9.96 -0.67 3.05
CA TYR A 249 8.88 -0.32 2.13
C TYR A 249 8.45 -1.54 1.32
N SER A 250 7.28 -1.48 0.71
CA SER A 250 6.86 -2.47 -0.28
C SER A 250 7.06 -1.93 -1.69
N THR A 251 7.49 -2.79 -2.59
CA THR A 251 7.65 -2.41 -4.00
C THR A 251 6.28 -2.30 -4.69
N PRO A 252 6.19 -1.54 -5.79
CA PRO A 252 4.97 -1.50 -6.61
C PRO A 252 4.49 -2.89 -7.03
N VAL A 253 5.44 -3.80 -7.33
CA VAL A 253 5.14 -5.20 -7.68
C VAL A 253 4.49 -5.94 -6.51
N GLN A 254 5.03 -5.83 -5.30
CA GLN A 254 4.46 -6.47 -4.11
C GLN A 254 3.04 -5.98 -3.81
N ILE A 255 2.83 -4.66 -3.89
CA ILE A 255 1.50 -4.06 -3.68
C ILE A 255 0.52 -4.49 -4.79
N GLY A 256 0.95 -4.47 -6.04
CA GLY A 256 0.14 -4.90 -7.18
C GLY A 256 -0.24 -6.37 -7.11
N THR A 257 0.72 -7.26 -6.78
CA THR A 257 0.46 -8.69 -6.57
C THR A 257 -0.57 -8.91 -5.45
N ARG A 258 -0.38 -8.24 -4.30
CA ARG A 258 -1.36 -8.32 -3.20
C ARG A 258 -2.74 -7.80 -3.62
N GLY A 259 -2.79 -6.70 -4.36
CA GLY A 259 -4.01 -6.16 -4.95
C GLY A 259 -4.71 -7.18 -5.87
N GLY A 260 -3.95 -7.88 -6.71
CA GLY A 260 -4.45 -8.94 -7.59
C GLY A 260 -5.06 -10.12 -6.83
N GLU A 261 -4.41 -10.55 -5.73
CA GLU A 261 -4.96 -11.58 -4.84
C GLU A 261 -6.30 -11.17 -4.23
N LEU A 262 -6.42 -9.91 -3.76
CA LEU A 262 -7.65 -9.39 -3.18
C LEU A 262 -8.76 -9.28 -4.23
N LEU A 263 -8.43 -8.75 -5.39
CA LEU A 263 -9.40 -8.64 -6.49
C LEU A 263 -9.89 -10.03 -6.93
N ARG A 264 -9.00 -11.02 -7.04
CA ARG A 264 -9.38 -12.41 -7.34
C ARG A 264 -10.33 -13.00 -6.30
N GLN A 265 -10.11 -12.71 -5.00
CA GLN A 265 -11.02 -13.13 -3.93
C GLN A 265 -12.40 -12.50 -4.09
N GLY A 266 -12.45 -11.21 -4.41
CA GLY A 266 -13.69 -10.49 -4.67
C GLY A 266 -14.43 -11.02 -5.91
N LEU A 267 -13.72 -11.28 -7.00
CA LEU A 267 -14.26 -11.88 -8.23
C LEU A 267 -14.84 -13.29 -7.99
N ALA A 268 -14.31 -14.01 -7.00
CA ALA A 268 -14.84 -15.29 -6.56
C ALA A 268 -16.03 -15.16 -5.58
N GLY A 269 -16.60 -13.95 -5.41
CA GLY A 269 -17.76 -13.69 -4.56
C GLY A 269 -17.47 -13.61 -3.07
N ARG A 270 -16.18 -13.51 -2.65
CA ARG A 270 -15.81 -13.33 -1.26
C ARG A 270 -15.95 -11.85 -0.87
N ASN A 271 -16.30 -11.59 0.37
CA ASN A 271 -16.29 -10.23 0.91
C ASN A 271 -14.89 -9.63 0.85
N LEU A 272 -14.83 -8.33 0.54
CA LEU A 272 -13.58 -7.59 0.65
C LEU A 272 -13.09 -7.58 2.11
N PRO A 273 -11.82 -7.90 2.36
CA PRO A 273 -11.25 -7.72 3.69
C PRO A 273 -11.16 -6.22 4.03
N PRO A 274 -11.05 -5.86 5.32
CA PRO A 274 -10.78 -4.49 5.70
C PRO A 274 -9.45 -3.99 5.09
N PRO A 275 -9.27 -2.67 4.97
CA PRO A 275 -8.00 -2.08 4.53
C PRO A 275 -6.83 -2.60 5.35
N GLN A 276 -5.69 -2.85 4.71
CA GLN A 276 -4.58 -3.57 5.32
C GLN A 276 -3.21 -3.03 4.90
N TRP A 277 -2.21 -3.22 5.74
CA TRP A 277 -0.82 -3.03 5.35
C TRP A 277 -0.32 -4.14 4.43
N PRO A 278 0.70 -3.87 3.59
CA PRO A 278 1.30 -4.91 2.76
C PRO A 278 2.00 -5.95 3.64
N GLY A 279 1.85 -7.23 3.26
CA GLY A 279 2.53 -8.35 3.92
C GLY A 279 4.01 -8.39 3.56
N ASP A 280 4.32 -8.24 2.27
CA ASP A 280 5.69 -8.27 1.76
C ASP A 280 6.36 -6.90 1.79
N PHE A 281 7.65 -6.91 2.07
CA PHE A 281 8.46 -5.68 2.15
C PHE A 281 9.93 -5.93 1.79
N VAL A 282 10.63 -4.84 1.56
CA VAL A 282 12.09 -4.78 1.33
C VAL A 282 12.72 -3.80 2.32
N VAL A 283 13.93 -4.11 2.77
CA VAL A 283 14.78 -3.18 3.51
C VAL A 283 15.93 -2.76 2.62
N SER A 284 16.08 -1.45 2.42
CA SER A 284 17.21 -0.84 1.74
C SER A 284 18.07 -0.05 2.71
N VAL A 285 19.39 -0.06 2.50
CA VAL A 285 20.39 0.66 3.29
C VAL A 285 21.25 1.49 2.34
N ASN A 286 21.48 2.75 2.68
CA ASN A 286 22.49 3.58 2.03
C ASN A 286 23.86 3.28 2.65
N GLN A 287 24.68 2.52 1.92
CA GLN A 287 26.00 2.07 2.42
C GLN A 287 26.98 3.21 2.65
N ASP A 288 26.87 4.30 1.91
CA ASP A 288 27.76 5.46 2.06
C ASP A 288 27.41 6.25 3.33
N VAL A 289 26.12 6.48 3.56
CA VAL A 289 25.63 7.10 4.78
C VAL A 289 25.92 6.20 6.00
N ALA A 290 25.68 4.89 5.89
CA ALA A 290 25.97 3.95 6.97
C ALA A 290 27.45 4.02 7.38
N ARG A 291 28.37 3.91 6.43
CA ARG A 291 29.82 4.01 6.71
C ARG A 291 30.23 5.34 7.32
N SER A 292 29.68 6.46 6.81
CA SER A 292 30.04 7.80 7.31
C SER A 292 29.53 8.06 8.72
N LEU A 293 28.41 7.44 9.11
CA LEU A 293 27.85 7.49 10.46
C LEU A 293 28.37 6.36 11.39
N GLY A 294 29.31 5.52 10.91
CA GLY A 294 29.92 4.44 11.71
C GLY A 294 29.06 3.17 11.84
N PHE A 295 28.06 2.98 10.98
CA PHE A 295 27.21 1.78 11.00
C PHE A 295 27.66 0.74 9.97
N VAL A 296 27.58 -0.54 10.36
CA VAL A 296 27.74 -1.69 9.46
C VAL A 296 26.40 -2.39 9.33
N LEU A 297 25.68 -2.11 8.25
CA LEU A 297 24.31 -2.58 8.04
C LEU A 297 24.20 -3.37 6.73
N ASN A 298 23.41 -4.46 6.76
CA ASN A 298 23.08 -5.26 5.58
C ASN A 298 21.56 -5.29 5.39
N GLY A 299 21.04 -4.65 4.33
CA GLY A 299 19.61 -4.53 4.09
C GLY A 299 18.89 -5.88 3.96
N PRO A 300 19.34 -6.81 3.10
CA PRO A 300 18.78 -8.16 3.00
C PRO A 300 18.74 -8.91 4.34
N GLN A 301 19.81 -8.86 5.13
CA GLN A 301 19.86 -9.50 6.45
C GLN A 301 18.88 -8.88 7.43
N LEU A 302 18.80 -7.54 7.51
CA LEU A 302 17.82 -6.82 8.32
C LEU A 302 16.40 -7.19 7.90
N GLY A 303 16.13 -7.29 6.61
CA GLY A 303 14.82 -7.70 6.09
C GLY A 303 14.44 -9.12 6.52
N GLU A 304 15.39 -10.06 6.54
CA GLU A 304 15.13 -11.42 6.99
C GLU A 304 14.91 -11.50 8.51
N GLN A 305 15.72 -10.81 9.29
CA GLN A 305 15.54 -10.71 10.76
C GLN A 305 14.17 -10.09 11.10
N LEU A 306 13.75 -9.07 10.35
CA LEU A 306 12.47 -8.42 10.55
C LEU A 306 11.29 -9.37 10.24
N ARG A 307 11.37 -10.14 9.14
CA ARG A 307 10.38 -11.17 8.82
C ARG A 307 10.32 -12.28 9.87
N GLN A 308 11.45 -12.70 10.41
CA GLN A 308 11.49 -13.70 11.50
C GLN A 308 10.80 -13.17 12.75
N LYS A 309 11.02 -11.90 13.09
CA LYS A 309 10.39 -11.25 14.25
C LYS A 309 8.86 -11.13 14.11
N GLU A 310 8.36 -10.88 12.90
CA GLU A 310 6.90 -10.80 12.64
C GLU A 310 6.18 -12.15 12.71
N ARG A 311 6.91 -13.26 12.64
CA ARG A 311 6.34 -14.61 12.76
C ARG A 311 6.24 -15.10 14.21
N GLN A 312 6.88 -14.42 15.15
CA GLN A 312 6.86 -14.73 16.59
C GLN A 312 5.68 -14.06 17.29
#